data_0d9abdbd64412936c93302e3122afb6e
#
_entry.id   0d9abdbd64412936c93302e3122afb6e
#
_cell.length_a   1.000
_cell.length_b   1.000
_cell.length_c   1.000
_cell.angle_alpha   90.00
_cell.angle_beta   90.00
_cell.angle_gamma   90.00
#
_symmetry.space_group_name_H-M   'P 1'
#
loop_
_entity.id
_entity.type
_entity.pdbx_description
1 polymer ?
#
loop_
_entity_poly.entity_id
_entity_poly.type
_entity_poly.pdbx_seq_one_letter_code
_entity_poly.pdbx_strand_id
1 'polypeptide(L)'
;ERHKRTGKLGIGILEGYGLTGGAIATTISHDSHNIVVAGDNDPDMLLAVRELADMGGGIVSVHGGAIRRLPLPIAGLMTSADPQEVNAVLHDMLVAARAELGIPEDVEPFMTLSFMALPVIPELKLTARGLFNVNTFSFIGVEAD
;
A
#
# COMPACT_ATOMS: atom_id res chain seq x y z
N GLU A 1 7.80 8.61 -2.17
CA GLU A 1 7.24 9.96 -2.36
C GLU A 1 6.87 10.16 -3.84
N ARG A 2 5.60 10.49 -4.14
CA ARG A 2 5.14 10.59 -5.54
C ARG A 2 4.86 12.03 -6.02
N HIS A 3 4.74 13.01 -5.11
CA HIS A 3 4.27 14.36 -5.48
C HIS A 3 5.39 15.28 -5.98
N LYS A 4 6.57 15.16 -5.41
CA LYS A 4 7.72 16.07 -5.69
C LYS A 4 8.87 15.39 -6.41
N ARG A 5 8.75 14.08 -6.70
CA ARG A 5 9.78 13.26 -7.35
C ARG A 5 11.17 13.41 -6.69
N THR A 6 11.19 13.44 -5.36
CA THR A 6 12.42 13.60 -4.58
C THR A 6 13.30 12.36 -4.56
N GLY A 7 12.78 11.21 -4.98
CA GLY A 7 13.44 9.91 -4.84
C GLY A 7 13.47 9.39 -3.40
N LYS A 8 12.83 10.07 -2.45
CA LYS A 8 12.79 9.62 -1.05
C LYS A 8 11.93 8.38 -0.91
N LEU A 9 12.49 7.39 -0.23
CA LEU A 9 11.88 6.10 0.06
C LEU A 9 12.11 5.76 1.54
N GLY A 10 11.02 5.40 2.24
CA GLY A 10 11.11 4.77 3.56
C GLY A 10 10.93 3.27 3.44
N ILE A 11 11.63 2.51 4.27
CA ILE A 11 11.56 1.05 4.34
C ILE A 11 11.21 0.66 5.76
N GLY A 12 10.45 -0.42 5.92
CA GLY A 12 10.09 -1.02 7.19
C GLY A 12 9.65 -2.47 6.99
N ILE A 13 9.63 -3.23 8.07
CA ILE A 13 9.08 -4.58 8.10
C ILE A 13 7.68 -4.50 8.67
N LEU A 14 6.71 -5.11 7.98
CA LEU A 14 5.31 -5.13 8.39
C LEU A 14 4.99 -6.49 9.00
N GLU A 15 4.71 -6.49 10.31
CA GLU A 15 4.33 -7.68 11.06
C GLU A 15 2.80 -7.85 11.09
N GLY A 16 2.33 -9.10 11.07
CA GLY A 16 0.91 -9.43 11.24
C GLY A 16 0.02 -9.18 10.02
N TYR A 17 0.56 -8.68 8.93
CA TYR A 17 -0.21 -8.44 7.70
C TYR A 17 -0.49 -9.73 6.91
N GLY A 18 0.37 -10.74 7.05
CA GLY A 18 0.18 -12.08 6.52
C GLY A 18 0.37 -12.27 5.01
N LEU A 19 0.77 -11.22 4.28
CA LEU A 19 0.95 -11.27 2.83
C LEU A 19 2.08 -12.22 2.43
N THR A 20 1.80 -13.09 1.46
CA THR A 20 2.76 -14.02 0.86
C THR A 20 2.53 -14.16 -0.64
N GLY A 21 3.60 -14.38 -1.41
CA GLY A 21 3.54 -14.68 -2.84
C GLY A 21 3.21 -13.50 -3.73
N GLY A 22 3.45 -12.25 -3.28
CA GLY A 22 3.17 -11.09 -4.12
C GLY A 22 3.28 -9.75 -3.43
N ALA A 23 2.49 -8.78 -3.91
CA ALA A 23 2.48 -7.41 -3.39
C ALA A 23 1.11 -6.74 -3.48
N ILE A 24 0.86 -5.80 -2.58
CA ILE A 24 -0.24 -4.82 -2.65
C ILE A 24 0.34 -3.42 -2.57
N ALA A 25 -0.13 -2.52 -3.42
CA ALA A 25 0.27 -1.13 -3.41
C ALA A 25 -0.95 -0.20 -3.55
N THR A 26 -0.86 0.98 -2.94
CA THR A 26 -1.93 1.99 -3.01
C THR A 26 -1.37 3.41 -2.98
N THR A 27 -2.10 4.34 -3.57
CA THR A 27 -1.89 5.78 -3.41
C THR A 27 -2.79 6.40 -2.33
N ILE A 28 -3.70 5.60 -1.74
CA ILE A 28 -4.45 6.01 -0.56
C ILE A 28 -3.56 5.75 0.66
N SER A 29 -2.91 6.79 1.16
CA SER A 29 -1.92 6.69 2.24
C SER A 29 -1.98 7.96 3.09
N HIS A 30 -2.66 7.87 4.22
CA HIS A 30 -2.98 9.02 5.08
C HIS A 30 -1.73 9.59 5.76
N ASP A 31 -1.56 10.95 5.81
CA ASP A 31 -2.33 11.98 5.08
C ASP A 31 -1.61 12.41 3.79
N SER A 32 -0.38 11.93 3.59
CA SER A 32 0.52 12.39 2.51
C SER A 32 0.12 11.87 1.13
N HIS A 33 -0.67 10.80 1.08
CA HIS A 33 -1.05 10.09 -0.14
C HIS A 33 0.13 9.80 -1.08
N ASN A 34 1.26 9.41 -0.51
CA ASN A 34 2.37 8.82 -1.22
C ASN A 34 2.02 7.38 -1.65
N ILE A 35 2.86 6.76 -2.45
CA ILE A 35 2.72 5.34 -2.72
C ILE A 35 3.18 4.56 -1.48
N VAL A 36 2.34 3.65 -1.00
CA VAL A 36 2.71 2.62 -0.03
C VAL A 36 2.60 1.27 -0.73
N VAL A 37 3.59 0.42 -0.54
CA VAL A 37 3.62 -0.94 -1.05
C VAL A 37 4.06 -1.89 0.05
N ALA A 38 3.36 -3.01 0.18
CA ALA A 38 3.77 -4.17 0.98
C ALA A 38 3.88 -5.39 0.07
N GLY A 39 4.89 -6.22 0.31
CA GLY A 39 5.12 -7.43 -0.48
C GLY A 39 6.25 -8.26 0.11
N ASP A 40 6.34 -9.50 -0.32
CA ASP A 40 7.37 -10.45 0.11
C ASP A 40 8.47 -10.67 -0.94
N ASN A 41 8.35 -10.00 -2.11
CA ASN A 41 9.36 -10.08 -3.16
C ASN A 41 9.45 -8.77 -3.96
N ASP A 42 10.66 -8.39 -4.32
CA ASP A 42 10.97 -7.15 -5.04
C ASP A 42 10.32 -7.05 -6.43
N PRO A 43 10.28 -8.11 -7.27
CA PRO A 43 9.67 -8.03 -8.59
C PRO A 43 8.20 -7.62 -8.57
N ASP A 44 7.37 -8.24 -7.72
CA ASP A 44 5.95 -7.94 -7.62
C ASP A 44 5.71 -6.56 -6.96
N MET A 45 6.51 -6.18 -5.97
CA MET A 45 6.46 -4.83 -5.39
C MET A 45 6.77 -3.76 -6.43
N LEU A 46 7.82 -3.95 -7.23
CA LEU A 46 8.20 -3.01 -8.29
C LEU A 46 7.13 -2.93 -9.39
N LEU A 47 6.55 -4.08 -9.76
CA LEU A 47 5.46 -4.15 -10.74
C LEU A 47 4.23 -3.40 -10.24
N ALA A 48 3.81 -3.60 -8.99
CA ALA A 48 2.69 -2.90 -8.38
C ALA A 48 2.88 -1.37 -8.35
N VAL A 49 4.10 -0.90 -8.02
CA VAL A 49 4.41 0.54 -8.03
C VAL A 49 4.38 1.13 -9.44
N ARG A 50 4.89 0.41 -10.44
CA ARG A 50 4.83 0.85 -11.85
C ARG A 50 3.41 0.95 -12.36
N GLU A 51 2.58 -0.05 -12.09
CA GLU A 51 1.16 -0.03 -12.44
C GLU A 51 0.42 1.16 -11.82
N LEU A 52 0.68 1.48 -10.53
CA LEU A 52 0.12 2.67 -9.90
C LEU A 52 0.56 3.97 -10.59
N ALA A 53 1.82 4.05 -10.99
CA ALA A 53 2.33 5.24 -11.69
C ALA A 53 1.68 5.40 -13.07
N ASP A 54 1.55 4.31 -13.82
CA ASP A 54 1.01 4.30 -15.20
C ASP A 54 -0.48 4.64 -15.23
N MET A 55 -1.26 4.19 -14.24
CA MET A 55 -2.70 4.49 -14.15
C MET A 55 -3.04 5.80 -13.42
N GLY A 56 -2.03 6.55 -12.94
CA GLY A 56 -2.23 7.82 -12.22
C GLY A 56 -2.61 7.67 -10.75
N GLY A 57 -2.56 6.47 -10.22
CA GLY A 57 -2.86 6.10 -8.83
C GLY A 57 -4.08 5.18 -8.70
N GLY A 58 -4.27 4.65 -7.50
CA GLY A 58 -5.30 3.68 -7.20
C GLY A 58 -4.87 2.61 -6.21
N ILE A 59 -5.38 1.40 -6.42
CA ILE A 59 -5.01 0.19 -5.68
C ILE A 59 -4.56 -0.87 -6.69
N VAL A 60 -3.47 -1.55 -6.40
CA VAL A 60 -2.93 -2.66 -7.21
C VAL A 60 -2.62 -3.83 -6.29
N SER A 61 -2.95 -5.04 -6.71
CA SER A 61 -2.42 -6.28 -6.17
C SER A 61 -1.74 -7.09 -7.27
N VAL A 62 -0.63 -7.73 -6.93
CA VAL A 62 0.17 -8.56 -7.83
C VAL A 62 0.42 -9.90 -7.14
N HIS A 63 0.18 -11.00 -7.85
CA HIS A 63 0.53 -12.34 -7.42
C HIS A 63 1.15 -13.10 -8.60
N GLY A 64 2.42 -13.51 -8.46
CA GLY A 64 3.13 -14.23 -9.51
C GLY A 64 3.13 -13.52 -10.86
N GLY A 65 3.17 -12.18 -10.89
CA GLY A 65 3.10 -11.35 -12.08
C GLY A 65 1.69 -11.10 -12.62
N ALA A 66 0.65 -11.76 -12.09
CA ALA A 66 -0.75 -11.43 -12.42
C ALA A 66 -1.20 -10.17 -11.66
N ILE A 67 -1.83 -9.24 -12.36
CA ILE A 67 -2.14 -7.91 -11.84
C ILE A 67 -3.65 -7.72 -11.75
N ARG A 68 -4.11 -7.24 -10.58
CA ARG A 68 -5.44 -6.65 -10.39
C ARG A 68 -5.30 -5.19 -10.04
N ARG A 69 -6.21 -4.37 -10.55
CA ARG A 69 -6.10 -2.91 -10.39
C ARG A 69 -7.45 -2.24 -10.22
N LEU A 70 -7.52 -1.27 -9.34
CA LEU A 70 -8.59 -0.30 -9.23
C LEU A 70 -8.03 1.10 -9.50
N PRO A 71 -8.21 1.65 -10.72
CA PRO A 71 -7.73 2.99 -11.05
C PRO A 71 -8.48 4.09 -10.29
N LEU A 72 -7.76 5.03 -9.72
CA LEU A 72 -8.28 6.22 -9.07
C LEU A 72 -7.62 7.47 -9.70
N PRO A 73 -7.94 7.82 -10.94
CA PRO A 73 -7.19 8.82 -11.71
C PRO A 73 -7.35 10.25 -11.19
N ILE A 74 -8.35 10.52 -10.35
CA ILE A 74 -8.54 11.85 -9.77
C ILE A 74 -7.68 11.94 -8.52
N ALA A 75 -6.53 12.57 -8.64
CA ALA A 75 -5.52 12.75 -7.60
C ALA A 75 -4.93 11.44 -7.00
N GLY A 76 -5.20 10.28 -7.61
CA GLY A 76 -4.85 8.98 -7.04
C GLY A 76 -5.75 8.53 -5.89
N LEU A 77 -6.92 9.15 -5.73
CA LEU A 77 -7.81 8.96 -4.57
C LEU A 77 -9.27 8.69 -4.95
N MET A 78 -9.70 9.16 -6.11
CA MET A 78 -11.09 9.11 -6.54
C MET A 78 -11.20 8.70 -8.00
N THR A 79 -12.37 8.22 -8.37
CA THR A 79 -12.74 7.89 -9.75
C THR A 79 -14.14 8.43 -10.05
N SER A 80 -14.42 8.64 -11.33
CA SER A 80 -15.77 8.92 -11.83
C SER A 80 -16.48 7.67 -12.38
N ALA A 81 -15.88 6.49 -12.20
CA ALA A 81 -16.51 5.22 -12.60
C ALA A 81 -17.76 4.95 -11.78
N ASP A 82 -18.63 4.09 -12.31
CA ASP A 82 -19.87 3.70 -11.64
C ASP A 82 -19.56 3.05 -10.27
N PRO A 83 -20.25 3.43 -9.19
CA PRO A 83 -20.00 2.87 -7.86
C PRO A 83 -20.18 1.34 -7.79
N GLN A 84 -21.06 0.76 -8.60
CA GLN A 84 -21.27 -0.69 -8.63
C GLN A 84 -20.06 -1.39 -9.27
N GLU A 85 -19.49 -0.82 -10.33
CA GLU A 85 -18.26 -1.32 -10.96
C GLU A 85 -17.08 -1.24 -9.99
N VAL A 86 -16.90 -0.10 -9.32
CA VAL A 86 -15.85 0.09 -8.31
C VAL A 86 -15.97 -0.94 -7.19
N ASN A 87 -17.18 -1.14 -6.67
CA ASN A 87 -17.43 -2.12 -5.62
C ASN A 87 -17.16 -3.56 -6.07
N ALA A 88 -17.54 -3.91 -7.30
CA ALA A 88 -17.27 -5.24 -7.85
C ALA A 88 -15.78 -5.52 -7.99
N VAL A 89 -15.01 -4.55 -8.51
CA VAL A 89 -13.54 -4.67 -8.63
C VAL A 89 -12.88 -4.77 -7.25
N LEU A 90 -13.28 -3.92 -6.31
CA LEU A 90 -12.72 -3.94 -4.95
C LEU A 90 -13.02 -5.26 -4.23
N HIS A 91 -14.23 -5.80 -4.40
CA HIS A 91 -14.61 -7.10 -3.86
C HIS A 91 -13.76 -8.23 -4.45
N ASP A 92 -13.57 -8.26 -5.78
CA ASP A 92 -12.70 -9.25 -6.44
C ASP A 92 -11.26 -9.17 -5.92
N MET A 93 -10.72 -7.96 -5.80
CA MET A 93 -9.38 -7.73 -5.24
C MET A 93 -9.27 -8.20 -3.79
N LEU A 94 -10.31 -8.01 -2.97
CA LEU A 94 -10.35 -8.47 -1.58
C LEU A 94 -10.38 -10.01 -1.49
N VAL A 95 -11.18 -10.66 -2.32
CA VAL A 95 -11.22 -12.12 -2.42
C VAL A 95 -9.84 -12.67 -2.84
N ALA A 96 -9.23 -12.06 -3.86
CA ALA A 96 -7.91 -12.46 -4.33
C ALA A 96 -6.80 -12.22 -3.28
N ALA A 97 -6.86 -11.12 -2.53
CA ALA A 97 -5.91 -10.84 -1.45
C ALA A 97 -5.91 -11.94 -0.37
N ARG A 98 -7.06 -12.52 -0.09
CA ARG A 98 -7.19 -13.66 0.84
C ARG A 98 -6.77 -14.99 0.22
N ALA A 99 -7.30 -15.29 -0.97
CA ALA A 99 -7.12 -16.59 -1.61
C ALA A 99 -5.72 -16.81 -2.18
N GLU A 100 -5.10 -15.75 -2.72
CA GLU A 100 -3.85 -15.84 -3.46
C GLU A 100 -2.66 -15.24 -2.68
N LEU A 101 -2.89 -14.16 -1.90
CA LEU A 101 -1.84 -13.49 -1.13
C LEU A 101 -1.83 -13.90 0.36
N GLY A 102 -2.72 -14.78 0.79
CA GLY A 102 -2.73 -15.35 2.14
C GLY A 102 -3.08 -14.38 3.26
N ILE A 103 -3.60 -13.20 2.96
CA ILE A 103 -3.96 -12.20 3.97
C ILE A 103 -5.11 -12.73 4.84
N PRO A 104 -4.97 -12.73 6.18
CA PRO A 104 -5.99 -13.23 7.10
C PRO A 104 -7.34 -12.51 6.98
N GLU A 105 -8.43 -13.19 7.33
CA GLU A 105 -9.78 -12.61 7.22
C GLU A 105 -10.04 -11.44 8.15
N ASP A 106 -9.36 -11.37 9.28
CA ASP A 106 -9.42 -10.29 10.26
C ASP A 106 -8.57 -9.06 9.88
N VAL A 107 -7.78 -9.16 8.82
CA VAL A 107 -7.01 -8.04 8.25
C VAL A 107 -7.75 -7.48 7.04
N GLU A 108 -8.09 -6.19 7.07
CA GLU A 108 -8.56 -5.48 5.87
C GLU A 108 -7.33 -4.97 5.10
N PRO A 109 -7.00 -5.55 3.92
CA PRO A 109 -5.70 -5.34 3.31
C PRO A 109 -5.45 -3.90 2.87
N PHE A 110 -6.43 -3.28 2.22
CA PHE A 110 -6.23 -1.98 1.58
C PHE A 110 -6.29 -0.84 2.59
N MET A 111 -7.23 -0.91 3.55
CA MET A 111 -7.37 0.10 4.59
C MET A 111 -6.21 0.02 5.58
N THR A 112 -5.80 -1.17 6.00
CA THR A 112 -4.63 -1.35 6.87
C THR A 112 -3.41 -0.70 6.26
N LEU A 113 -3.13 -0.96 4.97
CA LEU A 113 -2.00 -0.38 4.28
C LEU A 113 -2.10 1.15 4.18
N SER A 114 -3.31 1.70 3.99
CA SER A 114 -3.51 3.14 3.89
C SER A 114 -3.19 3.92 5.17
N PHE A 115 -3.24 3.27 6.33
CA PHE A 115 -2.93 3.87 7.64
C PHE A 115 -1.47 3.64 8.10
N MET A 116 -0.68 2.87 7.36
CA MET A 116 0.72 2.63 7.71
C MET A 116 1.60 3.88 7.70
N ALA A 117 1.18 4.92 6.99
CA ALA A 117 1.93 6.18 6.88
C ALA A 117 1.41 7.31 7.79
N LEU A 118 0.39 7.08 8.61
CA LEU A 118 -0.25 8.12 9.42
C LEU A 118 0.46 8.32 10.78
N PRO A 119 1.34 9.34 10.95
CA PRO A 119 2.24 9.45 12.09
C PRO A 119 1.57 10.06 13.34
N VAL A 120 0.28 9.79 13.53
CA VAL A 120 -0.52 10.20 14.70
C VAL A 120 -1.19 9.00 15.40
N ILE A 121 -1.08 7.80 14.78
CA ILE A 121 -1.57 6.56 15.39
C ILE A 121 -0.36 5.73 15.84
N PRO A 122 -0.26 5.38 17.13
CA PRO A 122 0.80 4.48 17.60
C PRO A 122 0.80 3.13 16.85
N GLU A 123 1.92 2.39 16.83
CA GLU A 123 3.21 2.77 17.42
C GLU A 123 4.20 3.26 16.35
N LEU A 124 4.51 2.43 15.34
CA LEU A 124 5.45 2.76 14.26
C LEU A 124 4.71 3.08 12.97
N LYS A 125 5.20 4.06 12.26
CA LYS A 125 4.64 4.48 10.97
C LYS A 125 5.72 4.68 9.93
N LEU A 126 5.41 4.33 8.68
CA LEU A 126 6.33 4.44 7.57
C LEU A 126 6.07 5.72 6.78
N THR A 127 7.09 6.56 6.68
CA THR A 127 7.03 7.80 5.91
C THR A 127 8.08 7.82 4.80
N ALA A 128 7.98 8.72 3.84
CA ALA A 128 9.02 8.92 2.84
C ALA A 128 10.38 9.39 3.43
N ARG A 129 10.43 9.70 4.73
CA ARG A 129 11.66 10.08 5.45
C ARG A 129 12.25 8.91 6.26
N GLY A 130 11.55 7.79 6.33
CA GLY A 130 11.91 6.61 7.11
C GLY A 130 10.85 6.19 8.12
N LEU A 131 11.23 5.27 8.99
CA LEU A 131 10.39 4.74 10.04
C LEU A 131 10.27 5.75 11.19
N PHE A 132 9.05 6.00 11.63
CA PHE A 132 8.73 7.01 12.65
C PHE A 132 8.05 6.35 13.84
N ASN A 133 8.61 6.56 15.02
CA ASN A 133 8.01 6.14 16.30
C ASN A 133 7.12 7.26 16.82
N VAL A 134 5.81 7.02 16.86
CA VAL A 134 4.80 7.99 17.27
C VAL A 134 4.89 8.26 18.78
N ASN A 135 5.24 7.24 19.60
CA ASN A 135 5.31 7.38 21.04
C ASN A 135 6.48 8.28 21.49
N THR A 136 7.63 8.16 20.82
CA THR A 136 8.82 9.00 21.10
C THR A 136 8.90 10.23 20.22
N PHE A 137 8.01 10.33 19.22
CA PHE A 137 7.93 11.39 18.23
C PHE A 137 9.27 11.62 17.48
N SER A 138 9.92 10.53 17.08
CA SER A 138 11.24 10.54 16.45
C SER A 138 11.38 9.51 15.32
N PHE A 139 12.30 9.76 14.40
CA PHE A 139 12.70 8.76 13.42
C PHE A 139 13.61 7.73 14.05
N ILE A 140 13.46 6.47 13.66
CA ILE A 140 14.26 5.33 14.12
C ILE A 140 14.83 4.55 12.94
N GLY A 141 15.86 3.74 13.18
CA GLY A 141 16.37 2.76 12.21
C GLY A 141 15.39 1.62 12.00
N VAL A 142 15.57 0.87 10.92
CA VAL A 142 14.82 -0.37 10.65
C VAL A 142 15.38 -1.52 11.50
N GLU A 143 16.67 -1.47 11.82
CA GLU A 143 17.33 -2.41 12.73
C GLU A 143 17.07 -1.98 14.17
N ALA A 144 16.59 -2.92 14.99
CA ALA A 144 16.53 -2.72 16.44
C ALA A 144 17.95 -2.90 17.01
N ASP A 145 18.36 -1.94 17.85
CA ASP A 145 19.58 -2.08 18.68
C ASP A 145 19.35 -3.12 19.80
#